data_88c90d695ee8f1a8f2c04cf98a69d349
#
_entry.id   88c90d695ee8f1a8f2c04cf98a69d349
#
_cell.length_a   1.000
_cell.length_b   1.000
_cell.length_c   1.000
_cell.angle_alpha   90.00
_cell.angle_beta   90.00
_cell.angle_gamma   90.00
#
_symmetry.space_group_name_H-M   'P 1'
#
loop_
_entity.id
_entity.type
_entity.pdbx_description
1 polymer ?
#
loop_
_entity_poly.entity_id
_entity_poly.type
_entity_poly.pdbx_seq_one_letter_code
_entity_poly.pdbx_strand_id
1 'polypeptide(L)'
;MLSTEMKLTLGLVTAFVSISIPAGAAPKDWPQWRGPNRDGLSAEKGLLKQWPSDGPPLAWRVKGPGRGMSSVATANGVVYTVGVRNKGSGGVWVTAFSPKNGEELWSAFAFNGSDVNGAPTVDGNRLYLVGIAGELVCLDATTGAPVWKKSYHSDFPGSPKPGWGFSEAPLVDGDRLICIPGAPDAGIVALNKATGAVIWKTAVPHQGGGHAGAGYTGVVISQGAGVKQYVTLMGHGLVGVRASDGQFLWGYKRVANGTASIPTPIVRGDHVFASSGYGTGAALLKLEKAGDGVKATEVYFLPGNTVQNHHGGMVLIGDHVYLGSGHNNGLPTCVEFLTGKVAWGPERGPGTKSAAIVAADGHLYFRFEDGIMGLIEASPKGYNLKGSFKLASVSGPSWPHPVVSDGRLYIRDQDNLLCYDVRAK
;
A
#
# COMPACT_ATOMS: atom_id res chain seq x y z
N MET A 1 27.27 -3.54 75.18
CA MET A 1 26.03 -3.17 74.51
C MET A 1 26.37 -2.46 73.19
N LEU A 2 26.42 -3.21 72.12
CA LEU A 2 26.69 -2.67 70.79
C LEU A 2 25.61 -3.25 69.87
N SER A 3 24.68 -2.41 69.37
CA SER A 3 23.64 -2.76 68.43
C SER A 3 24.21 -2.68 67.01
N THR A 4 24.17 -3.77 66.28
CA THR A 4 24.60 -3.86 64.90
C THR A 4 23.36 -3.62 64.01
N GLU A 5 23.27 -2.48 63.36
CA GLU A 5 22.27 -2.22 62.31
C GLU A 5 22.72 -2.88 61.01
N MET A 6 21.87 -3.76 60.50
CA MET A 6 22.04 -4.42 59.21
C MET A 6 21.36 -3.58 58.13
N LYS A 7 22.13 -2.88 57.30
CA LYS A 7 21.61 -2.16 56.09
C LYS A 7 21.33 -3.14 54.99
N LEU A 8 20.06 -3.27 54.64
CA LEU A 8 19.59 -4.05 53.47
C LEU A 8 19.75 -3.14 52.21
N THR A 9 20.68 -3.50 51.34
CA THR A 9 20.85 -2.83 50.07
C THR A 9 19.95 -3.51 49.02
N LEU A 10 18.86 -2.85 48.64
CA LEU A 10 17.96 -3.31 47.57
C LEU A 10 18.59 -3.02 46.21
N GLY A 11 19.12 -4.04 45.57
CA GLY A 11 19.66 -3.93 44.20
C GLY A 11 18.52 -3.88 43.20
N LEU A 12 18.39 -2.74 42.52
CA LEU A 12 17.47 -2.56 41.37
C LEU A 12 18.03 -3.32 40.18
N VAL A 13 17.48 -4.46 39.83
CA VAL A 13 17.79 -5.17 38.59
C VAL A 13 16.95 -4.54 37.47
N THR A 14 17.59 -3.69 36.71
CA THR A 14 17.00 -3.12 35.49
C THR A 14 17.05 -4.20 34.40
N ALA A 15 15.94 -4.85 34.13
CA ALA A 15 15.80 -5.76 33.02
C ALA A 15 15.79 -4.93 31.70
N PHE A 16 16.88 -4.96 30.96
CA PHE A 16 16.89 -4.50 29.57
C PHE A 16 16.06 -5.46 28.72
N VAL A 17 14.85 -5.07 28.37
CA VAL A 17 14.06 -5.74 27.34
C VAL A 17 14.72 -5.36 26.00
N SER A 18 15.51 -6.28 25.46
CA SER A 18 16.02 -6.18 24.09
C SER A 18 14.84 -6.31 23.13
N ILE A 19 14.34 -5.19 22.62
CA ILE A 19 13.40 -5.18 21.50
C ILE A 19 14.19 -5.65 20.29
N SER A 20 14.00 -6.89 19.89
CA SER A 20 14.49 -7.40 18.60
C SER A 20 13.73 -6.66 17.50
N ILE A 21 14.36 -5.65 16.89
CA ILE A 21 13.89 -5.07 15.64
C ILE A 21 14.04 -6.20 14.60
N PRO A 22 12.97 -6.62 13.90
CA PRO A 22 13.12 -7.59 12.84
C PRO A 22 14.13 -7.06 11.84
N ALA A 23 14.92 -7.96 11.21
CA ALA A 23 15.85 -7.59 10.15
C ALA A 23 15.05 -6.87 9.06
N GLY A 24 14.99 -5.55 9.18
CA GLY A 24 14.19 -4.68 8.33
C GLY A 24 14.80 -4.64 6.93
N ALA A 25 13.97 -4.45 5.93
CA ALA A 25 14.40 -4.02 4.60
C ALA A 25 15.45 -2.90 4.74
N ALA A 26 16.46 -2.91 3.89
CA ALA A 26 17.44 -1.83 3.88
C ALA A 26 16.71 -0.47 3.79
N PRO A 27 17.20 0.61 4.43
CA PRO A 27 16.46 1.88 4.54
C PRO A 27 15.95 2.46 3.23
N LYS A 28 16.48 1.98 2.11
CA LYS A 28 16.15 2.41 0.74
C LYS A 28 15.20 1.46 -0.01
N ASP A 29 14.88 0.29 0.54
CA ASP A 29 14.01 -0.68 -0.10
C ASP A 29 12.54 -0.27 -0.05
N TRP A 30 11.80 -0.69 -1.08
CA TRP A 30 10.34 -0.54 -1.22
C TRP A 30 9.72 -1.93 -1.42
N PRO A 31 9.73 -2.79 -0.39
CA PRO A 31 9.55 -4.23 -0.57
C PRO A 31 8.11 -4.68 -0.77
N GLN A 32 7.14 -3.78 -0.64
CA GLN A 32 5.72 -4.08 -0.74
C GLN A 32 4.90 -2.87 -1.18
N TRP A 33 3.60 -3.07 -1.38
CA TRP A 33 2.63 -2.04 -1.72
C TRP A 33 2.75 -0.82 -0.81
N ARG A 34 3.00 0.35 -1.40
CA ARG A 34 3.15 1.64 -0.72
C ARG A 34 4.34 1.73 0.27
N GLY A 35 5.37 0.90 0.07
CA GLY A 35 6.61 0.94 0.84
C GLY A 35 6.60 0.11 2.14
N PRO A 36 7.68 0.19 2.92
CA PRO A 36 7.89 -0.68 4.08
C PRO A 36 6.78 -0.55 5.14
N ASN A 37 6.18 0.63 5.30
CA ASN A 37 5.11 0.90 6.26
C ASN A 37 3.71 0.94 5.61
N ARG A 38 3.60 0.75 4.30
CA ARG A 38 2.36 0.87 3.51
C ARG A 38 1.69 2.25 3.57
N ASP A 39 2.47 3.28 3.85
CA ASP A 39 2.04 4.68 4.03
C ASP A 39 2.30 5.57 2.81
N GLY A 40 3.04 5.06 1.81
CA GLY A 40 3.42 5.82 0.62
C GLY A 40 4.54 6.82 0.87
N LEU A 41 5.30 6.65 1.97
CA LEU A 41 6.42 7.51 2.32
C LEU A 41 7.75 6.80 2.07
N SER A 42 8.61 7.42 1.27
CA SER A 42 10.01 7.00 1.12
C SER A 42 10.88 7.73 2.13
N ALA A 43 11.76 6.99 2.79
CA ALA A 43 12.73 7.57 3.72
C ALA A 43 13.93 8.26 3.01
N GLU A 44 13.96 8.26 1.67
CA GLU A 44 15.03 8.84 0.85
C GLU A 44 15.22 10.33 1.13
N LYS A 45 16.48 10.75 1.05
CA LYS A 45 16.94 12.13 1.22
C LYS A 45 17.93 12.49 0.11
N GLY A 46 18.18 13.79 -0.08
CA GLY A 46 19.10 14.26 -1.12
C GLY A 46 18.54 14.11 -2.53
N LEU A 47 17.21 14.22 -2.66
CA LEU A 47 16.54 14.16 -3.94
C LEU A 47 16.35 15.54 -4.56
N LEU A 48 16.12 15.60 -5.88
CA LEU A 48 15.83 16.83 -6.60
C LEU A 48 14.63 17.56 -5.99
N LYS A 49 14.82 18.82 -5.64
CA LYS A 49 13.77 19.69 -5.08
C LYS A 49 12.99 20.45 -6.15
N GLN A 50 13.49 20.42 -7.37
CA GLN A 50 12.86 20.96 -8.54
C GLN A 50 13.24 20.10 -9.74
N TRP A 51 12.29 19.83 -10.64
CA TRP A 51 12.58 19.12 -11.86
C TRP A 51 12.88 20.09 -13.01
N PRO A 52 13.83 19.75 -13.90
CA PRO A 52 13.98 20.41 -15.18
C PRO A 52 12.70 20.33 -16.03
N SER A 53 12.58 21.15 -17.06
CA SER A 53 11.44 21.14 -17.98
C SER A 53 11.15 19.78 -18.61
N ASP A 54 12.21 19.01 -18.88
CA ASP A 54 12.14 17.68 -19.50
C ASP A 54 12.05 16.54 -18.44
N GLY A 55 11.93 16.91 -17.17
CA GLY A 55 11.92 15.98 -16.03
C GLY A 55 13.31 15.54 -15.59
N PRO A 56 13.38 14.65 -14.58
CA PRO A 56 14.64 14.06 -14.14
C PRO A 56 15.23 13.16 -15.24
N PRO A 57 16.56 12.94 -15.27
CA PRO A 57 17.20 12.10 -16.26
C PRO A 57 16.62 10.67 -16.29
N LEU A 58 16.22 10.20 -17.48
CA LEU A 58 15.85 8.82 -17.71
C LEU A 58 17.12 7.95 -17.64
N ALA A 59 17.24 7.14 -16.59
CA ALA A 59 18.40 6.27 -16.42
C ALA A 59 18.31 5.05 -17.35
N TRP A 60 17.14 4.44 -17.45
CA TRP A 60 16.85 3.35 -18.37
C TRP A 60 15.33 3.14 -18.54
N ARG A 61 14.98 2.50 -19.63
CA ARG A 61 13.63 2.03 -19.94
C ARG A 61 13.72 0.64 -20.55
N VAL A 62 12.86 -0.26 -20.08
CA VAL A 62 12.75 -1.62 -20.61
C VAL A 62 11.31 -1.94 -20.97
N LYS A 63 11.14 -2.77 -22.00
CA LYS A 63 9.91 -3.47 -22.35
C LYS A 63 10.03 -4.92 -21.88
N GLY A 64 8.89 -5.56 -21.63
CA GLY A 64 8.84 -6.99 -21.40
C GLY A 64 8.40 -7.44 -20.01
N PRO A 65 8.13 -6.55 -19.02
CA PRO A 65 7.49 -7.03 -17.80
C PRO A 65 6.07 -7.58 -18.03
N GLY A 66 5.52 -7.37 -19.22
CA GLY A 66 4.16 -7.80 -19.58
C GLY A 66 3.11 -6.73 -19.26
N ARG A 67 1.89 -6.87 -19.74
CA ARG A 67 0.78 -5.95 -19.47
C ARG A 67 0.26 -6.12 -18.02
N GLY A 68 -0.21 -5.05 -17.40
CA GLY A 68 -0.87 -5.10 -16.07
C GLY A 68 -0.77 -3.78 -15.29
N MET A 69 -1.45 -3.73 -14.16
CA MET A 69 -1.54 -2.57 -13.27
C MET A 69 -0.67 -2.70 -12.00
N SER A 70 0.18 -3.72 -11.93
CA SER A 70 1.08 -3.92 -10.80
C SER A 70 2.11 -2.80 -10.70
N SER A 71 2.31 -2.24 -9.51
CA SER A 71 3.47 -1.43 -9.17
C SER A 71 4.73 -2.29 -9.06
N VAL A 72 5.88 -1.67 -8.87
CA VAL A 72 7.12 -2.40 -8.56
C VAL A 72 7.31 -2.58 -7.06
N ALA A 73 8.10 -3.60 -6.68
CA ALA A 73 8.74 -3.68 -5.38
C ALA A 73 10.27 -3.66 -5.59
N THR A 74 11.00 -3.03 -4.66
CA THR A 74 12.46 -3.09 -4.64
C THR A 74 12.92 -3.71 -3.33
N ALA A 75 13.75 -4.73 -3.42
CA ALA A 75 14.32 -5.41 -2.25
C ALA A 75 15.61 -6.10 -2.63
N ASN A 76 16.57 -6.14 -1.70
CA ASN A 76 17.84 -6.86 -1.87
C ASN A 76 18.60 -6.45 -3.14
N GLY A 77 18.52 -5.19 -3.57
CA GLY A 77 19.17 -4.69 -4.78
C GLY A 77 18.53 -5.18 -6.10
N VAL A 78 17.25 -5.60 -6.07
CA VAL A 78 16.50 -6.09 -7.23
C VAL A 78 15.18 -5.34 -7.35
N VAL A 79 14.72 -5.09 -8.58
CA VAL A 79 13.41 -4.51 -8.89
C VAL A 79 12.48 -5.63 -9.39
N TYR A 80 11.38 -5.86 -8.69
CA TYR A 80 10.38 -6.87 -9.03
C TYR A 80 9.11 -6.23 -9.56
N THR A 81 8.53 -6.81 -10.58
CA THR A 81 7.18 -6.46 -11.03
C THR A 81 6.48 -7.66 -11.65
N VAL A 82 5.20 -7.50 -11.93
CA VAL A 82 4.33 -8.58 -12.40
C VAL A 82 3.57 -8.12 -13.63
N GLY A 83 3.38 -8.99 -14.59
CA GLY A 83 2.60 -8.68 -15.78
C GLY A 83 2.19 -9.90 -16.59
N VAL A 84 1.22 -9.73 -17.46
CA VAL A 84 0.77 -10.75 -18.41
C VAL A 84 1.71 -10.75 -19.61
N ARG A 85 2.36 -11.88 -19.85
CA ARG A 85 3.27 -12.08 -20.99
C ARG A 85 2.73 -13.17 -21.89
N ASN A 86 2.88 -12.96 -23.20
CA ASN A 86 2.59 -14.00 -24.23
C ASN A 86 3.84 -14.88 -24.48
N LYS A 87 4.45 -15.38 -23.40
CA LYS A 87 5.61 -16.26 -23.43
C LYS A 87 5.15 -17.69 -23.12
N GLY A 88 5.46 -18.64 -23.98
CA GLY A 88 4.97 -20.00 -23.83
C GLY A 88 3.44 -20.08 -23.95
N SER A 89 2.76 -20.64 -22.94
CA SER A 89 1.28 -20.73 -22.88
C SER A 89 0.59 -19.39 -22.55
N GLY A 90 1.35 -18.30 -22.38
CA GLY A 90 0.84 -17.03 -21.85
C GLY A 90 0.66 -17.04 -20.33
N GLY A 91 0.02 -15.99 -19.77
CA GLY A 91 -0.30 -15.87 -18.35
C GLY A 91 0.53 -14.85 -17.59
N VAL A 92 0.41 -14.88 -16.26
CA VAL A 92 1.04 -13.91 -15.35
C VAL A 92 2.45 -14.37 -14.99
N TRP A 93 3.40 -13.45 -15.15
CA TRP A 93 4.82 -13.66 -14.88
C TRP A 93 5.31 -12.66 -13.86
N VAL A 94 6.14 -13.12 -12.94
CA VAL A 94 6.98 -12.25 -12.10
C VAL A 94 8.30 -12.05 -12.81
N THR A 95 8.78 -10.82 -12.86
CA THR A 95 10.07 -10.50 -13.47
C THR A 95 10.93 -9.69 -12.51
N ALA A 96 12.18 -10.07 -12.37
CA ALA A 96 13.21 -9.40 -11.60
C ALA A 96 14.16 -8.66 -12.54
N PHE A 97 14.46 -7.40 -12.23
CA PHE A 97 15.33 -6.54 -13.01
C PHE A 97 16.46 -5.97 -12.16
N SER A 98 17.62 -5.79 -12.79
CA SER A 98 18.72 -5.01 -12.23
C SER A 98 18.33 -3.54 -12.10
N PRO A 99 18.44 -2.91 -10.92
CA PRO A 99 18.17 -1.48 -10.75
C PRO A 99 19.20 -0.60 -11.49
N LYS A 100 20.36 -1.16 -11.83
CA LYS A 100 21.47 -0.44 -12.49
C LYS A 100 21.15 -0.07 -13.94
N ASN A 101 20.60 -1.02 -14.71
CA ASN A 101 20.44 -0.89 -16.16
C ASN A 101 19.13 -1.45 -16.72
N GLY A 102 18.24 -1.98 -15.84
CA GLY A 102 16.98 -2.59 -16.25
C GLY A 102 17.11 -3.96 -16.91
N GLU A 103 18.27 -4.62 -16.82
CA GLU A 103 18.47 -5.97 -17.34
C GLU A 103 17.56 -6.97 -16.61
N GLU A 104 16.90 -7.86 -17.35
CA GLU A 104 16.11 -8.96 -16.80
C GLU A 104 17.06 -9.98 -16.16
N LEU A 105 17.00 -10.11 -14.83
CA LEU A 105 17.81 -11.10 -14.09
C LEU A 105 17.18 -12.47 -14.15
N TRP A 106 15.88 -12.53 -14.00
CA TRP A 106 15.06 -13.73 -14.18
C TRP A 106 13.59 -13.37 -14.41
N SER A 107 12.84 -14.31 -14.99
CA SER A 107 11.40 -14.27 -15.03
C SER A 107 10.82 -15.65 -14.78
N ALA A 108 9.72 -15.70 -14.02
CA ALA A 108 9.06 -16.94 -13.64
C ALA A 108 7.55 -16.85 -13.92
N PHE A 109 7.00 -17.94 -14.46
CA PHE A 109 5.56 -18.10 -14.59
C PHE A 109 4.95 -18.28 -13.21
N ALA A 110 3.97 -17.44 -12.86
CA ALA A 110 3.28 -17.48 -11.58
C ALA A 110 1.98 -18.31 -11.68
N PHE A 111 1.09 -17.94 -12.60
CA PHE A 111 -0.20 -18.61 -12.82
C PHE A 111 -0.83 -18.18 -14.15
N ASN A 112 -1.85 -18.94 -14.59
CA ASN A 112 -2.66 -18.54 -15.73
C ASN A 112 -3.52 -17.32 -15.37
N GLY A 113 -3.60 -16.35 -16.29
CA GLY A 113 -4.39 -15.14 -16.06
C GLY A 113 -4.26 -14.17 -17.20
N SER A 114 -5.29 -13.34 -17.38
CA SER A 114 -5.36 -12.35 -18.45
C SER A 114 -5.05 -10.92 -17.99
N ASP A 115 -4.92 -10.71 -16.66
CA ASP A 115 -4.57 -9.43 -16.06
C ASP A 115 -3.99 -9.61 -14.65
N VAL A 116 -3.39 -8.55 -14.10
CA VAL A 116 -2.87 -8.51 -12.73
C VAL A 116 -2.85 -7.08 -12.19
N ASN A 117 -3.39 -6.90 -10.99
CA ASN A 117 -3.49 -5.60 -10.31
C ASN A 117 -2.55 -5.52 -9.10
N GLY A 118 -2.43 -6.62 -8.33
CA GLY A 118 -1.64 -6.68 -7.11
C GLY A 118 -0.15 -6.42 -7.33
N ALA A 119 0.46 -5.63 -6.46
CA ALA A 119 1.91 -5.48 -6.41
C ALA A 119 2.55 -6.67 -5.68
N PRO A 120 3.77 -7.10 -6.05
CA PRO A 120 4.47 -8.12 -5.29
C PRO A 120 4.86 -7.61 -3.90
N THR A 121 4.83 -8.51 -2.91
CA THR A 121 5.40 -8.29 -1.58
C THR A 121 6.63 -9.17 -1.42
N VAL A 122 7.78 -8.57 -1.11
CA VAL A 122 9.06 -9.27 -0.91
C VAL A 122 9.46 -9.22 0.55
N ASP A 123 9.79 -10.36 1.13
CA ASP A 123 10.26 -10.49 2.50
C ASP A 123 11.41 -11.52 2.55
N GLY A 124 12.63 -11.02 2.78
CA GLY A 124 13.84 -11.82 2.68
C GLY A 124 13.97 -12.47 1.31
N ASN A 125 13.99 -13.80 1.27
CA ASN A 125 14.06 -14.58 0.04
C ASN A 125 12.69 -15.09 -0.46
N ARG A 126 11.60 -14.49 -0.01
CA ARG A 126 10.23 -14.84 -0.44
C ARG A 126 9.56 -13.69 -1.14
N LEU A 127 8.79 -14.01 -2.18
CA LEU A 127 7.93 -13.10 -2.91
C LEU A 127 6.51 -13.66 -2.92
N TYR A 128 5.55 -12.82 -2.54
CA TYR A 128 4.12 -13.17 -2.47
C TYR A 128 3.35 -12.34 -3.48
N LEU A 129 2.39 -12.96 -4.14
CA LEU A 129 1.54 -12.32 -5.14
C LEU A 129 0.14 -12.93 -5.13
N VAL A 130 -0.88 -12.05 -5.32
CA VAL A 130 -2.28 -12.43 -5.56
C VAL A 130 -2.66 -12.05 -6.99
N GLY A 131 -3.25 -13.01 -7.71
CA GLY A 131 -3.84 -12.81 -9.03
C GLY A 131 -5.28 -12.34 -8.97
N ILE A 132 -5.79 -11.80 -10.08
CA ILE A 132 -7.17 -11.25 -10.14
C ILE A 132 -8.25 -12.33 -9.95
N ALA A 133 -7.96 -13.60 -10.23
CA ALA A 133 -8.85 -14.72 -9.98
C ALA A 133 -8.60 -15.39 -8.62
N GLY A 134 -7.78 -14.78 -7.74
CA GLY A 134 -7.54 -15.26 -6.38
C GLY A 134 -6.44 -16.32 -6.25
N GLU A 135 -5.59 -16.47 -7.25
CA GLU A 135 -4.35 -17.25 -7.13
C GLU A 135 -3.43 -16.55 -6.14
N LEU A 136 -3.00 -17.25 -5.11
CA LEU A 136 -2.00 -16.79 -4.16
C LEU A 136 -0.76 -17.67 -4.29
N VAL A 137 0.37 -17.06 -4.61
CA VAL A 137 1.63 -17.78 -4.77
C VAL A 137 2.73 -17.20 -3.88
N CYS A 138 3.59 -18.09 -3.39
CA CYS A 138 4.87 -17.76 -2.79
C CYS A 138 5.97 -18.31 -3.70
N LEU A 139 6.87 -17.43 -4.11
CA LEU A 139 8.04 -17.77 -4.92
C LEU A 139 9.32 -17.50 -4.13
N ASP A 140 10.40 -18.17 -4.50
CA ASP A 140 11.74 -17.77 -4.08
C ASP A 140 12.11 -16.46 -4.81
N ALA A 141 12.45 -15.42 -4.07
CA ALA A 141 12.71 -14.10 -4.63
C ALA A 141 14.04 -14.03 -5.41
N THR A 142 14.94 -15.00 -5.21
CA THR A 142 16.23 -15.04 -5.91
C THR A 142 16.13 -15.71 -7.28
N THR A 143 15.28 -16.75 -7.39
CA THR A 143 15.22 -17.61 -8.56
C THR A 143 13.88 -17.61 -9.29
N GLY A 144 12.80 -17.11 -8.62
CA GLY A 144 11.43 -17.23 -9.11
C GLY A 144 10.83 -18.62 -8.95
N ALA A 145 11.53 -19.57 -8.32
CA ALA A 145 11.03 -20.94 -8.14
C ALA A 145 9.79 -20.94 -7.21
N PRO A 146 8.74 -21.73 -7.54
CA PRO A 146 7.56 -21.83 -6.69
C PRO A 146 7.86 -22.52 -5.36
N VAL A 147 7.38 -21.96 -4.26
CA VAL A 147 7.53 -22.52 -2.91
C VAL A 147 6.22 -23.15 -2.45
N TRP A 148 5.13 -22.41 -2.52
CA TRP A 148 3.79 -22.90 -2.26
C TRP A 148 2.74 -22.04 -3.00
N LYS A 149 1.53 -22.57 -3.15
CA LYS A 149 0.40 -21.89 -3.78
C LYS A 149 -0.90 -22.19 -3.04
N LYS A 150 -1.84 -21.25 -3.13
CA LYS A 150 -3.22 -21.36 -2.67
C LYS A 150 -4.16 -20.69 -3.66
N SER A 151 -5.46 -20.91 -3.49
CA SER A 151 -6.49 -20.23 -4.24
C SER A 151 -7.55 -19.69 -3.28
N TYR A 152 -7.89 -18.41 -3.43
CA TYR A 152 -8.97 -17.81 -2.63
C TYR A 152 -10.33 -18.45 -2.92
N HIS A 153 -10.56 -18.96 -4.13
CA HIS A 153 -11.81 -19.63 -4.46
C HIS A 153 -11.90 -21.04 -3.88
N SER A 154 -10.87 -21.88 -4.05
CA SER A 154 -10.93 -23.26 -3.60
C SER A 154 -10.58 -23.46 -2.14
N ASP A 155 -9.63 -22.67 -1.58
CA ASP A 155 -9.20 -22.82 -0.18
C ASP A 155 -10.08 -22.05 0.81
N PHE A 156 -10.75 -20.94 0.38
CA PHE A 156 -11.49 -20.05 1.27
C PHE A 156 -12.90 -19.67 0.79
N PRO A 157 -13.51 -20.28 -0.23
CA PRO A 157 -14.62 -19.84 -1.08
C PRO A 157 -14.77 -18.29 -1.17
N GLY A 158 -13.63 -17.63 -1.44
CA GLY A 158 -13.51 -16.18 -1.44
C GLY A 158 -14.11 -15.54 -2.69
N SER A 159 -14.50 -14.29 -2.57
CA SER A 159 -14.92 -13.47 -3.70
C SER A 159 -14.44 -12.03 -3.56
N PRO A 160 -13.97 -11.42 -4.66
CA PRO A 160 -13.70 -9.99 -4.68
C PRO A 160 -15.02 -9.24 -4.80
N LYS A 161 -15.01 -7.95 -4.48
CA LYS A 161 -16.04 -7.04 -4.94
C LYS A 161 -16.18 -7.14 -6.47
N PRO A 162 -17.39 -7.09 -7.04
CA PRO A 162 -17.57 -7.18 -8.49
C PRO A 162 -16.85 -6.07 -9.26
N GLY A 163 -16.18 -6.40 -10.37
CA GLY A 163 -15.58 -5.46 -11.30
C GLY A 163 -14.16 -5.82 -11.74
N TRP A 164 -13.18 -5.79 -10.83
CA TRP A 164 -11.75 -5.87 -11.20
C TRP A 164 -11.00 -7.07 -10.60
N GLY A 165 -11.70 -8.03 -10.01
CA GLY A 165 -11.08 -9.18 -9.38
C GLY A 165 -10.34 -8.83 -8.10
N PHE A 166 -9.49 -9.74 -7.60
CA PHE A 166 -8.64 -9.46 -6.44
C PHE A 166 -7.51 -8.51 -6.84
N SER A 167 -7.24 -7.50 -6.02
CA SER A 167 -6.29 -6.43 -6.34
C SER A 167 -5.37 -6.08 -5.16
N GLU A 168 -5.42 -6.86 -4.10
CA GLU A 168 -4.57 -6.64 -2.93
C GLU A 168 -3.10 -6.99 -3.19
N ALA A 169 -2.22 -6.41 -2.37
CA ALA A 169 -0.88 -6.91 -2.14
C ALA A 169 -0.84 -7.50 -0.73
N PRO A 170 -0.51 -8.78 -0.53
CA PRO A 170 -0.49 -9.42 0.78
C PRO A 170 0.45 -8.69 1.75
N LEU A 171 0.09 -8.61 3.03
CA LEU A 171 0.92 -8.00 4.07
C LEU A 171 1.72 -9.08 4.79
N VAL A 172 3.04 -8.91 4.91
CA VAL A 172 3.87 -9.71 5.81
C VAL A 172 3.97 -9.00 7.17
N ASP A 173 3.65 -9.73 8.25
CA ASP A 173 3.81 -9.28 9.63
C ASP A 173 4.42 -10.39 10.48
N GLY A 174 5.71 -10.31 10.74
CA GLY A 174 6.48 -11.36 11.41
C GLY A 174 6.50 -12.65 10.60
N ASP A 175 5.93 -13.72 11.14
CA ASP A 175 5.79 -15.03 10.50
C ASP A 175 4.46 -15.21 9.74
N ARG A 176 3.63 -14.15 9.69
CA ARG A 176 2.29 -14.17 9.11
C ARG A 176 2.24 -13.49 7.75
N LEU A 177 1.44 -14.05 6.88
CA LEU A 177 0.98 -13.43 5.63
C LEU A 177 -0.51 -13.14 5.76
N ILE A 178 -0.88 -11.87 5.72
CA ILE A 178 -2.27 -11.42 5.86
C ILE A 178 -2.86 -11.21 4.48
N CYS A 179 -3.99 -11.85 4.23
CA CYS A 179 -4.68 -11.90 2.95
C CYS A 179 -6.18 -11.63 3.12
N ILE A 180 -6.84 -11.18 2.04
CA ILE A 180 -8.25 -10.80 2.02
C ILE A 180 -9.02 -11.65 1.00
N PRO A 181 -9.35 -12.91 1.29
CA PRO A 181 -10.18 -13.72 0.39
C PRO A 181 -11.60 -13.16 0.22
N GLY A 182 -12.12 -12.42 1.20
CA GLY A 182 -13.46 -11.83 1.12
C GLY A 182 -14.60 -12.82 1.23
N ALA A 183 -14.34 -14.02 1.76
CA ALA A 183 -15.36 -15.05 1.99
C ALA A 183 -16.19 -14.75 3.25
N PRO A 184 -17.41 -15.30 3.38
CA PRO A 184 -18.25 -15.11 4.56
C PRO A 184 -17.59 -15.55 5.87
N ASP A 185 -16.85 -16.67 5.87
CA ASP A 185 -16.14 -17.22 7.03
C ASP A 185 -14.63 -16.94 7.03
N ALA A 186 -14.12 -16.37 5.95
CA ALA A 186 -12.71 -16.06 5.71
C ALA A 186 -12.57 -14.72 4.97
N GLY A 187 -13.18 -13.66 5.49
CA GLY A 187 -13.08 -12.31 4.95
C GLY A 187 -11.63 -11.82 4.96
N ILE A 188 -10.92 -12.08 6.07
CA ILE A 188 -9.48 -11.85 6.24
C ILE A 188 -8.86 -13.12 6.83
N VAL A 189 -7.67 -13.49 6.39
CA VAL A 189 -6.95 -14.66 6.89
C VAL A 189 -5.50 -14.33 7.21
N ALA A 190 -4.94 -14.98 8.23
CA ALA A 190 -3.51 -15.06 8.45
C ALA A 190 -3.01 -16.44 8.10
N LEU A 191 -1.97 -16.48 7.28
CA LEU A 191 -1.27 -17.69 6.89
C LEU A 191 0.14 -17.67 7.47
N ASN A 192 0.71 -18.83 7.74
CA ASN A 192 2.15 -18.95 7.94
C ASN A 192 2.85 -18.60 6.62
N LYS A 193 3.68 -17.57 6.61
CA LYS A 193 4.29 -17.07 5.40
C LYS A 193 5.22 -18.07 4.71
N ALA A 194 5.83 -19.00 5.47
CA ALA A 194 6.76 -19.99 4.93
C ALA A 194 6.05 -21.17 4.27
N THR A 195 4.87 -21.58 4.77
CA THR A 195 4.19 -22.81 4.36
C THR A 195 2.83 -22.60 3.70
N GLY A 196 2.23 -21.41 3.84
CA GLY A 196 0.85 -21.14 3.44
C GLY A 196 -0.21 -21.78 4.35
N ALA A 197 0.17 -22.42 5.47
CA ALA A 197 -0.78 -22.99 6.42
C ALA A 197 -1.62 -21.89 7.10
N VAL A 198 -2.91 -22.16 7.30
CA VAL A 198 -3.83 -21.22 7.94
C VAL A 198 -3.50 -21.14 9.43
N ILE A 199 -3.29 -19.91 9.94
CA ILE A 199 -3.14 -19.63 11.37
C ILE A 199 -4.51 -19.30 11.98
N TRP A 200 -5.24 -18.36 11.35
CA TRP A 200 -6.62 -18.04 11.70
C TRP A 200 -7.39 -17.50 10.48
N LYS A 201 -8.73 -17.56 10.57
CA LYS A 201 -9.67 -16.94 9.62
C LYS A 201 -10.65 -16.06 10.38
N THR A 202 -11.08 -14.97 9.74
CA THR A 202 -12.06 -14.05 10.31
C THR A 202 -13.30 -13.99 9.45
N ALA A 203 -14.44 -14.33 10.02
CA ALA A 203 -15.74 -13.95 9.47
C ALA A 203 -15.92 -12.43 9.72
N VAL A 204 -15.92 -11.66 8.64
CA VAL A 204 -16.10 -10.20 8.72
C VAL A 204 -17.58 -9.88 8.48
N PRO A 205 -18.33 -9.39 9.50
CA PRO A 205 -19.73 -9.04 9.34
C PRO A 205 -19.92 -7.95 8.28
N HIS A 206 -20.96 -8.05 7.48
CA HIS A 206 -21.28 -7.04 6.48
C HIS A 206 -21.63 -5.71 7.13
N GLN A 207 -20.91 -4.64 6.80
CA GLN A 207 -21.03 -3.33 7.45
C GLN A 207 -22.20 -2.48 6.93
N GLY A 208 -22.90 -2.93 5.90
CA GLY A 208 -24.06 -2.23 5.34
C GLY A 208 -23.73 -1.16 4.30
N GLY A 209 -22.45 -1.06 3.87
CA GLY A 209 -22.03 -0.26 2.72
C GLY A 209 -21.70 -1.15 1.51
N GLY A 210 -21.66 -0.61 0.31
CA GLY A 210 -21.14 -1.26 -0.90
C GLY A 210 -21.63 -2.69 -1.16
N HIS A 211 -20.69 -3.56 -1.55
CA HIS A 211 -20.91 -4.97 -1.83
C HIS A 211 -20.10 -5.87 -0.89
N ALA A 212 -20.57 -7.12 -0.67
CA ALA A 212 -19.77 -8.14 0.00
C ALA A 212 -18.46 -8.43 -0.76
N GLY A 213 -17.51 -9.07 -0.07
CA GLY A 213 -16.25 -9.52 -0.63
C GLY A 213 -15.06 -8.60 -0.33
N ALA A 214 -13.91 -8.98 -0.85
CA ALA A 214 -12.68 -8.20 -0.74
C ALA A 214 -12.82 -6.86 -1.45
N GLY A 215 -12.28 -5.79 -0.84
CA GLY A 215 -12.03 -4.52 -1.53
C GLY A 215 -10.82 -4.64 -2.47
N TYR A 216 -10.42 -3.52 -3.07
CA TYR A 216 -9.25 -3.45 -3.95
C TYR A 216 -8.04 -2.83 -3.24
N THR A 217 -7.99 -2.92 -1.93
CA THR A 217 -7.05 -2.21 -1.07
C THR A 217 -6.08 -3.16 -0.36
N GLY A 218 -4.94 -2.62 0.11
CA GLY A 218 -4.03 -3.33 0.98
C GLY A 218 -4.40 -3.22 2.46
N VAL A 219 -3.91 -4.16 3.27
CA VAL A 219 -4.01 -4.15 4.73
C VAL A 219 -2.95 -3.22 5.31
N VAL A 220 -3.26 -2.48 6.37
CA VAL A 220 -2.30 -1.74 7.20
C VAL A 220 -2.35 -2.21 8.64
N ILE A 221 -1.25 -2.03 9.38
CA ILE A 221 -1.16 -2.37 10.80
C ILE A 221 -1.46 -1.12 11.63
N SER A 222 -2.36 -1.23 12.61
CA SER A 222 -2.65 -0.22 13.62
C SER A 222 -2.34 -0.75 15.01
N GLN A 223 -1.90 0.14 15.92
CA GLN A 223 -1.77 -0.11 17.36
C GLN A 223 -2.83 0.68 18.15
N GLY A 224 -3.86 1.18 17.44
CA GLY A 224 -4.90 2.02 18.04
C GLY A 224 -5.63 1.33 19.19
N ALA A 225 -5.98 2.12 20.21
CA ALA A 225 -6.58 1.66 21.47
C ALA A 225 -5.69 0.63 22.23
N GLY A 226 -4.37 0.59 21.95
CA GLY A 226 -3.43 -0.36 22.55
C GLY A 226 -3.56 -1.79 22.03
N VAL A 227 -4.29 -2.01 20.93
CA VAL A 227 -4.49 -3.33 20.31
C VAL A 227 -3.84 -3.37 18.94
N LYS A 228 -2.89 -4.30 18.73
CA LYS A 228 -2.37 -4.57 17.39
C LYS A 228 -3.48 -5.16 16.52
N GLN A 229 -3.80 -4.50 15.44
CA GLN A 229 -4.90 -4.86 14.55
C GLN A 229 -4.56 -4.62 13.09
N TYR A 230 -5.16 -5.39 12.22
CA TYR A 230 -5.12 -5.21 10.77
C TYR A 230 -6.34 -4.43 10.34
N VAL A 231 -6.09 -3.35 9.59
CA VAL A 231 -7.14 -2.44 9.10
C VAL A 231 -7.15 -2.49 7.58
N THR A 232 -8.33 -2.66 7.00
CA THR A 232 -8.51 -2.67 5.54
C THR A 232 -9.91 -2.20 5.13
N LEU A 233 -10.03 -1.71 3.90
CA LEU A 233 -11.31 -1.29 3.33
C LEU A 233 -11.88 -2.43 2.47
N MET A 234 -12.77 -3.23 3.06
CA MET A 234 -13.53 -4.28 2.36
C MET A 234 -14.52 -3.67 1.35
N GLY A 235 -15.10 -4.50 0.52
CA GLY A 235 -16.15 -4.04 -0.41
C GLY A 235 -17.36 -3.39 0.26
N HIS A 236 -17.62 -3.69 1.52
CA HIS A 236 -18.80 -3.24 2.29
C HIS A 236 -18.47 -2.31 3.47
N GLY A 237 -17.21 -1.98 3.73
CA GLY A 237 -16.81 -1.10 4.84
C GLY A 237 -15.34 -1.20 5.22
N LEU A 238 -14.89 -0.19 5.94
CA LEU A 238 -13.62 -0.21 6.63
C LEU A 238 -13.74 -1.10 7.87
N VAL A 239 -12.76 -1.97 8.10
CA VAL A 239 -12.80 -2.94 9.19
C VAL A 239 -11.46 -3.05 9.91
N GLY A 240 -11.51 -3.40 11.20
CA GLY A 240 -10.36 -3.74 12.01
C GLY A 240 -10.50 -5.13 12.63
N VAL A 241 -9.46 -5.95 12.54
CA VAL A 241 -9.39 -7.28 13.15
C VAL A 241 -8.15 -7.41 14.03
N ARG A 242 -8.26 -8.12 15.16
CA ARG A 242 -7.13 -8.32 16.07
C ARG A 242 -6.04 -9.16 15.41
N ALA A 243 -4.81 -8.69 15.49
CA ALA A 243 -3.70 -9.36 14.82
C ALA A 243 -3.35 -10.72 15.45
N SER A 244 -3.59 -10.93 16.74
CA SER A 244 -3.20 -12.16 17.44
C SER A 244 -4.02 -13.38 17.01
N ASP A 245 -5.32 -13.21 16.85
CA ASP A 245 -6.31 -14.29 16.70
C ASP A 245 -7.36 -14.09 15.60
N GLY A 246 -7.32 -12.94 14.92
CA GLY A 246 -8.27 -12.60 13.87
C GLY A 246 -9.66 -12.18 14.37
N GLN A 247 -9.83 -11.92 15.68
CA GLN A 247 -11.13 -11.45 16.18
C GLN A 247 -11.55 -10.16 15.48
N PHE A 248 -12.77 -10.13 14.92
CA PHE A 248 -13.38 -8.89 14.42
C PHE A 248 -13.55 -7.89 15.57
N LEU A 249 -13.07 -6.67 15.40
CA LEU A 249 -13.10 -5.64 16.44
C LEU A 249 -14.15 -4.56 16.14
N TRP A 250 -14.14 -4.02 14.94
CA TRP A 250 -15.00 -2.91 14.55
C TRP A 250 -15.16 -2.80 13.03
N GLY A 251 -16.21 -2.08 12.62
CA GLY A 251 -16.44 -1.76 11.23
C GLY A 251 -17.11 -0.39 11.05
N TYR A 252 -16.96 0.18 9.84
CA TYR A 252 -17.47 1.48 9.46
C TYR A 252 -17.84 1.53 7.97
N LYS A 253 -19.10 1.88 7.66
CA LYS A 253 -19.67 1.74 6.31
C LYS A 253 -19.53 2.94 5.39
N ARG A 254 -19.46 4.17 5.92
CA ARG A 254 -19.67 5.41 5.14
C ARG A 254 -18.61 5.66 4.05
N VAL A 255 -17.46 5.03 4.13
CA VAL A 255 -16.39 5.12 3.11
C VAL A 255 -16.40 3.99 2.09
N ALA A 256 -17.37 3.08 2.16
CA ALA A 256 -17.59 2.07 1.12
C ALA A 256 -18.71 2.51 0.16
N ASN A 257 -18.63 2.07 -1.09
CA ASN A 257 -19.62 2.39 -2.12
C ASN A 257 -19.96 1.19 -3.00
N GLY A 258 -20.97 1.33 -3.85
CA GLY A 258 -21.42 0.27 -4.77
C GLY A 258 -20.44 -0.07 -5.90
N THR A 259 -19.45 0.77 -6.21
CA THR A 259 -18.57 0.59 -7.37
C THR A 259 -17.20 0.05 -6.99
N ALA A 260 -16.41 0.79 -6.21
CA ALA A 260 -15.04 0.35 -5.88
C ALA A 260 -14.55 0.96 -4.56
N SER A 261 -13.95 0.12 -3.72
CA SER A 261 -13.29 0.48 -2.46
C SER A 261 -11.79 0.23 -2.64
N ILE A 262 -11.01 1.28 -2.96
CA ILE A 262 -9.65 1.13 -3.49
C ILE A 262 -8.57 1.70 -2.56
N PRO A 263 -8.66 2.94 -2.02
CA PRO A 263 -7.54 3.56 -1.32
C PRO A 263 -7.18 2.83 -0.03
N THR A 264 -5.89 2.61 0.17
CA THR A 264 -5.36 2.07 1.42
C THR A 264 -5.57 3.07 2.55
N PRO A 265 -6.12 2.66 3.71
CA PRO A 265 -6.30 3.53 4.86
C PRO A 265 -4.98 4.08 5.40
N ILE A 266 -5.04 5.25 6.06
CA ILE A 266 -3.93 5.82 6.82
C ILE A 266 -4.18 5.56 8.30
N VAL A 267 -3.16 5.14 9.03
CA VAL A 267 -3.22 4.95 10.49
C VAL A 267 -2.18 5.85 11.18
N ARG A 268 -2.59 6.51 12.27
CA ARG A 268 -1.70 7.28 13.14
C ARG A 268 -2.23 7.28 14.57
N GLY A 269 -1.48 6.65 15.49
CA GLY A 269 -1.93 6.46 16.87
C GLY A 269 -3.29 5.78 16.92
N ASP A 270 -4.22 6.38 17.63
CA ASP A 270 -5.59 5.87 17.75
C ASP A 270 -6.52 6.30 16.60
N HIS A 271 -5.99 6.82 15.50
CA HIS A 271 -6.81 7.36 14.42
C HIS A 271 -6.62 6.56 13.12
N VAL A 272 -7.72 6.41 12.38
CA VAL A 272 -7.76 5.80 11.05
C VAL A 272 -8.49 6.76 10.10
N PHE A 273 -7.79 7.19 9.05
CA PHE A 273 -8.37 7.97 7.96
C PHE A 273 -8.57 7.07 6.74
N ALA A 274 -9.74 7.14 6.15
CA ALA A 274 -10.05 6.40 4.93
C ALA A 274 -10.88 7.26 3.97
N SER A 275 -10.77 6.97 2.68
CA SER A 275 -11.53 7.66 1.62
C SER A 275 -11.89 6.68 0.50
N SER A 276 -12.90 7.01 -0.26
CA SER A 276 -13.27 6.35 -1.52
C SER A 276 -13.76 7.37 -2.54
N GLY A 277 -13.58 7.05 -3.80
CA GLY A 277 -14.13 7.81 -4.93
C GLY A 277 -15.63 7.57 -5.14
N TYR A 278 -16.10 7.82 -6.36
CA TYR A 278 -17.50 7.61 -6.78
C TYR A 278 -18.52 8.41 -5.95
N GLY A 279 -18.15 9.64 -5.58
CA GLY A 279 -19.01 10.50 -4.76
C GLY A 279 -19.09 10.14 -3.28
N THR A 280 -18.30 9.18 -2.81
CA THR A 280 -18.39 8.67 -1.43
C THR A 280 -17.89 9.67 -0.40
N GLY A 281 -16.58 9.98 -0.41
CA GLY A 281 -16.01 10.90 0.56
C GLY A 281 -14.85 10.35 1.37
N ALA A 282 -14.57 10.97 2.52
CA ALA A 282 -13.52 10.61 3.45
C ALA A 282 -13.97 10.70 4.91
N ALA A 283 -13.38 9.92 5.79
CA ALA A 283 -13.66 9.94 7.23
C ALA A 283 -12.40 9.78 8.05
N LEU A 284 -12.39 10.41 9.23
CA LEU A 284 -11.48 10.10 10.31
C LEU A 284 -12.23 9.36 11.42
N LEU A 285 -11.72 8.23 11.84
CA LEU A 285 -12.20 7.47 12.97
C LEU A 285 -11.21 7.56 14.13
N LYS A 286 -11.71 7.60 15.35
CA LYS A 286 -10.93 7.38 16.57
C LYS A 286 -11.22 5.99 17.11
N LEU A 287 -10.16 5.25 17.41
CA LEU A 287 -10.22 3.93 18.02
C LEU A 287 -10.10 4.07 19.54
N GLU A 288 -11.02 3.48 20.27
CA GLU A 288 -11.08 3.53 21.72
C GLU A 288 -11.28 2.14 22.28
N LYS A 289 -10.68 1.88 23.44
CA LYS A 289 -10.84 0.59 24.12
C LYS A 289 -12.31 0.41 24.53
N ALA A 290 -12.86 -0.77 24.28
CA ALA A 290 -14.23 -1.14 24.62
C ALA A 290 -14.25 -2.59 25.16
N GLY A 291 -14.24 -2.74 26.49
CA GLY A 291 -14.04 -4.04 27.11
C GLY A 291 -12.73 -4.69 26.63
N ASP A 292 -12.84 -5.92 26.11
CA ASP A 292 -11.71 -6.68 25.52
C ASP A 292 -11.51 -6.36 24.03
N GLY A 293 -12.32 -5.49 23.46
CA GLY A 293 -12.29 -5.10 22.05
C GLY A 293 -11.93 -3.63 21.84
N VAL A 294 -12.24 -3.17 20.62
CA VAL A 294 -12.03 -1.79 20.19
C VAL A 294 -13.32 -1.27 19.57
N LYS A 295 -13.66 -0.02 19.88
CA LYS A 295 -14.74 0.73 19.24
C LYS A 295 -14.12 1.78 18.31
N ALA A 296 -14.65 1.91 17.11
CA ALA A 296 -14.32 2.99 16.19
C ALA A 296 -15.44 4.05 16.22
N THR A 297 -15.09 5.29 16.51
CA THR A 297 -16.01 6.43 16.58
C THR A 297 -15.66 7.43 15.49
N GLU A 298 -16.63 7.88 14.69
CA GLU A 298 -16.43 8.91 13.67
C GLU A 298 -16.05 10.24 14.34
N VAL A 299 -14.91 10.80 13.98
CA VAL A 299 -14.50 12.16 14.38
C VAL A 299 -15.10 13.17 13.42
N TYR A 300 -14.96 12.91 12.12
CA TYR A 300 -15.60 13.68 11.07
C TYR A 300 -15.80 12.85 9.81
N PHE A 301 -16.69 13.32 8.95
CA PHE A 301 -16.91 12.83 7.61
C PHE A 301 -16.93 14.00 6.61
N LEU A 302 -16.14 13.89 5.56
CA LEU A 302 -16.09 14.83 4.44
C LEU A 302 -16.85 14.21 3.26
N PRO A 303 -17.93 14.83 2.77
CA PRO A 303 -18.66 14.29 1.62
C PRO A 303 -17.82 14.34 0.35
N GLY A 304 -18.18 13.53 -0.65
CA GLY A 304 -17.40 13.33 -1.86
C GLY A 304 -17.20 14.59 -2.73
N ASN A 305 -18.08 15.59 -2.60
CA ASN A 305 -17.90 16.90 -3.23
C ASN A 305 -16.88 17.79 -2.52
N THR A 306 -16.46 17.43 -1.31
CA THR A 306 -15.39 18.10 -0.56
C THR A 306 -14.06 17.36 -0.75
N VAL A 307 -14.01 16.08 -0.38
CA VAL A 307 -12.80 15.24 -0.50
C VAL A 307 -13.19 13.82 -0.86
N GLN A 308 -12.59 13.28 -1.90
CA GLN A 308 -12.71 11.87 -2.25
C GLN A 308 -11.44 11.43 -2.99
N ASN A 309 -10.99 10.20 -2.77
CA ASN A 309 -9.84 9.64 -3.47
C ASN A 309 -10.28 8.44 -4.31
N HIS A 310 -9.84 8.37 -5.58
CA HIS A 310 -10.21 7.28 -6.48
C HIS A 310 -9.34 6.04 -6.24
N HIS A 311 -8.20 5.92 -6.90
CA HIS A 311 -7.27 4.80 -6.72
C HIS A 311 -5.83 5.25 -6.41
N GLY A 312 -5.57 6.55 -6.40
CA GLY A 312 -4.21 7.10 -6.31
C GLY A 312 -3.58 7.08 -4.93
N GLY A 313 -4.35 6.70 -3.90
CA GLY A 313 -3.87 6.67 -2.53
C GLY A 313 -3.72 8.06 -1.90
N MET A 314 -3.30 8.05 -0.66
CA MET A 314 -3.17 9.23 0.20
C MET A 314 -1.89 9.11 1.02
N VAL A 315 -1.22 10.21 1.34
CA VAL A 315 -0.05 10.22 2.21
C VAL A 315 -0.26 11.20 3.36
N LEU A 316 0.19 10.83 4.55
CA LEU A 316 0.17 11.68 5.74
C LEU A 316 1.57 12.17 6.05
N ILE A 317 1.78 13.49 6.02
CA ILE A 317 3.05 14.12 6.34
C ILE A 317 2.80 15.17 7.43
N GLY A 318 3.43 14.99 8.59
CA GLY A 318 3.11 15.78 9.76
C GLY A 318 1.62 15.65 10.11
N ASP A 319 0.90 16.76 10.20
CA ASP A 319 -0.52 16.80 10.53
C ASP A 319 -1.44 16.94 9.31
N HIS A 320 -0.95 16.66 8.10
CA HIS A 320 -1.71 16.88 6.87
C HIS A 320 -1.73 15.66 5.96
N VAL A 321 -2.90 15.34 5.45
CA VAL A 321 -3.13 14.33 4.42
C VAL A 321 -3.07 15.01 3.06
N TYR A 322 -2.27 14.45 2.15
CA TYR A 322 -2.18 14.88 0.77
C TYR A 322 -2.73 13.79 -0.14
N LEU A 323 -3.51 14.17 -1.14
CA LEU A 323 -4.16 13.25 -2.06
C LEU A 323 -4.52 13.92 -3.40
N GLY A 324 -4.77 13.11 -4.42
CA GLY A 324 -5.49 13.56 -5.61
C GLY A 324 -6.98 13.40 -5.38
N SER A 325 -7.73 14.51 -5.29
CA SER A 325 -9.17 14.53 -5.02
C SER A 325 -10.02 14.64 -6.30
N GLY A 326 -11.34 14.63 -6.14
CA GLY A 326 -12.31 14.83 -7.20
C GLY A 326 -12.56 13.61 -8.08
N HIS A 327 -12.57 12.41 -7.51
CA HIS A 327 -12.75 11.14 -8.20
C HIS A 327 -11.73 11.00 -9.36
N ASN A 328 -12.15 10.95 -10.60
CA ASN A 328 -11.28 10.78 -11.78
C ASN A 328 -10.62 12.09 -12.25
N ASN A 329 -10.41 13.07 -11.37
CA ASN A 329 -9.76 14.34 -11.71
C ASN A 329 -8.34 14.47 -11.12
N GLY A 330 -8.03 13.72 -10.05
CA GLY A 330 -6.70 13.68 -9.44
C GLY A 330 -6.20 15.03 -8.92
N LEU A 331 -7.11 15.90 -8.47
CA LEU A 331 -6.82 17.28 -8.09
C LEU A 331 -5.98 17.31 -6.79
N PRO A 332 -4.73 17.83 -6.79
CA PRO A 332 -3.93 17.96 -5.58
C PRO A 332 -4.68 18.70 -4.49
N THR A 333 -4.73 18.10 -3.32
CA THR A 333 -5.50 18.59 -2.17
C THR A 333 -4.75 18.27 -0.87
N CYS A 334 -4.80 19.20 0.08
CA CYS A 334 -4.24 19.06 1.41
C CYS A 334 -5.34 19.22 2.47
N VAL A 335 -5.43 18.27 3.38
CA VAL A 335 -6.44 18.22 4.44
C VAL A 335 -5.75 18.09 5.79
N GLU A 336 -6.14 18.91 6.77
CA GLU A 336 -5.68 18.76 8.14
C GLU A 336 -6.24 17.48 8.76
N PHE A 337 -5.34 16.60 9.23
CA PHE A 337 -5.68 15.23 9.60
C PHE A 337 -6.71 15.12 10.72
N LEU A 338 -6.56 15.90 11.79
CA LEU A 338 -7.45 15.77 12.98
C LEU A 338 -8.77 16.52 12.87
N THR A 339 -8.85 17.54 12.02
CA THR A 339 -10.06 18.39 11.92
C THR A 339 -10.85 18.19 10.64
N GLY A 340 -10.22 17.63 9.59
CA GLY A 340 -10.81 17.52 8.26
C GLY A 340 -10.85 18.84 7.49
N LYS A 341 -10.30 19.93 8.04
CA LYS A 341 -10.24 21.21 7.35
C LYS A 341 -9.36 21.08 6.09
N VAL A 342 -9.90 21.49 4.95
CA VAL A 342 -9.12 21.61 3.72
C VAL A 342 -8.17 22.80 3.87
N ALA A 343 -6.87 22.53 3.92
CA ALA A 343 -5.84 23.55 4.05
C ALA A 343 -5.63 24.27 2.71
N TRP A 344 -5.65 23.52 1.61
CA TRP A 344 -5.66 24.05 0.25
C TRP A 344 -6.18 23.00 -0.76
N GLY A 345 -6.58 23.45 -1.91
CA GLY A 345 -7.16 22.63 -2.98
C GLY A 345 -8.67 22.49 -2.86
N PRO A 346 -9.31 21.73 -3.76
CA PRO A 346 -8.68 21.00 -4.87
C PRO A 346 -8.07 21.93 -5.92
N GLU A 347 -6.79 21.75 -6.25
CA GLU A 347 -6.07 22.54 -7.22
C GLU A 347 -5.99 21.83 -8.58
N ARG A 348 -5.90 22.59 -9.68
CA ARG A 348 -5.61 22.00 -10.96
C ARG A 348 -4.13 21.63 -11.03
N GLY A 349 -3.86 20.31 -11.04
CA GLY A 349 -2.50 19.80 -11.25
C GLY A 349 -2.00 19.96 -12.69
N PRO A 350 -0.75 19.55 -12.98
CA PRO A 350 -0.19 19.61 -14.33
C PRO A 350 -0.76 18.56 -15.28
N GLY A 351 -1.39 17.50 -14.78
CA GLY A 351 -1.99 16.41 -15.54
C GLY A 351 -3.49 16.32 -15.36
N THR A 352 -4.08 15.27 -15.90
CA THR A 352 -5.53 15.02 -15.91
C THR A 352 -5.86 13.58 -15.49
N LYS A 353 -7.14 13.34 -15.23
CA LYS A 353 -7.70 12.09 -14.69
C LYS A 353 -7.19 11.78 -13.29
N SER A 354 -7.35 10.55 -12.81
CA SER A 354 -6.88 10.14 -11.48
C SER A 354 -5.36 10.27 -11.37
N ALA A 355 -4.88 10.51 -10.14
CA ALA A 355 -3.46 10.64 -9.88
C ALA A 355 -3.03 9.74 -8.72
N ALA A 356 -1.99 8.94 -8.94
CA ALA A 356 -1.32 8.16 -7.91
C ALA A 356 -0.23 8.99 -7.22
N ILE A 357 -0.05 8.80 -5.90
CA ILE A 357 0.84 9.62 -5.09
C ILE A 357 1.79 8.78 -4.24
N VAL A 358 3.05 9.22 -4.16
CA VAL A 358 4.04 8.82 -3.18
C VAL A 358 4.78 10.07 -2.70
N ALA A 359 5.36 10.04 -1.51
CA ALA A 359 6.12 11.16 -0.99
C ALA A 359 7.56 10.76 -0.64
N ALA A 360 8.50 11.66 -0.92
CA ALA A 360 9.91 11.53 -0.56
C ALA A 360 10.53 12.91 -0.36
N ASP A 361 11.40 13.03 0.63
CA ASP A 361 12.27 14.20 0.87
C ASP A 361 11.52 15.55 0.82
N GLY A 362 10.33 15.61 1.42
CA GLY A 362 9.52 16.83 1.51
C GLY A 362 8.71 17.16 0.24
N HIS A 363 8.63 16.25 -0.71
CA HIS A 363 7.89 16.43 -1.96
C HIS A 363 6.93 15.26 -2.22
N LEU A 364 5.87 15.59 -2.95
CA LEU A 364 4.85 14.67 -3.45
C LEU A 364 5.13 14.40 -4.93
N TYR A 365 5.20 13.13 -5.28
CA TYR A 365 5.37 12.64 -6.66
C TYR A 365 3.99 12.22 -7.15
N PHE A 366 3.34 13.07 -7.93
CA PHE A 366 2.04 12.80 -8.53
C PHE A 366 2.21 12.18 -9.92
N ARG A 367 1.59 11.03 -10.14
CA ARG A 367 1.48 10.40 -11.44
C ARG A 367 0.04 10.47 -11.92
N PHE A 368 -0.24 11.28 -12.91
CA PHE A 368 -1.55 11.40 -13.56
C PHE A 368 -1.73 10.34 -14.65
N GLU A 369 -2.97 9.90 -14.87
CA GLU A 369 -3.25 8.85 -15.87
C GLU A 369 -2.96 9.25 -17.32
N ASP A 370 -2.92 10.53 -17.64
CA ASP A 370 -2.51 11.04 -18.94
C ASP A 370 -1.00 10.95 -19.19
N GLY A 371 -0.26 10.40 -18.21
CA GLY A 371 1.18 10.20 -18.27
C GLY A 371 2.00 11.42 -17.88
N ILE A 372 1.39 12.42 -17.26
CA ILE A 372 2.11 13.54 -16.67
C ILE A 372 2.55 13.16 -15.25
N MET A 373 3.81 13.46 -14.95
CA MET A 373 4.36 13.44 -13.59
C MET A 373 4.46 14.87 -13.06
N GLY A 374 4.07 15.09 -11.81
CA GLY A 374 4.23 16.35 -11.09
C GLY A 374 5.01 16.17 -9.82
N LEU A 375 5.97 17.07 -9.54
CA LEU A 375 6.64 17.23 -8.26
C LEU A 375 6.00 18.41 -7.53
N ILE A 376 5.40 18.18 -6.38
CA ILE A 376 4.69 19.20 -5.59
C ILE A 376 5.35 19.26 -4.21
N GLU A 377 5.61 20.46 -3.70
CA GLU A 377 6.11 20.61 -2.34
C GLU A 377 5.06 20.15 -1.32
N ALA A 378 5.46 19.30 -0.38
CA ALA A 378 4.59 18.81 0.69
C ALA A 378 4.48 19.88 1.79
N SER A 379 3.70 20.92 1.55
CA SER A 379 3.51 22.05 2.47
C SER A 379 2.02 22.32 2.68
N PRO A 380 1.56 22.56 3.93
CA PRO A 380 0.17 22.97 4.18
C PRO A 380 -0.11 24.44 3.83
N LYS A 381 0.93 25.21 3.49
CA LYS A 381 0.80 26.67 3.21
C LYS A 381 0.14 26.98 1.87
N GLY A 382 0.12 26.00 0.94
CA GLY A 382 -0.45 26.17 -0.39
C GLY A 382 0.14 25.20 -1.40
N TYR A 383 -0.50 25.11 -2.56
CA TYR A 383 -0.03 24.34 -3.69
C TYR A 383 1.22 24.99 -4.32
N ASN A 384 2.29 24.23 -4.45
CA ASN A 384 3.55 24.69 -5.03
C ASN A 384 4.16 23.61 -5.92
N LEU A 385 3.94 23.73 -7.24
CA LEU A 385 4.48 22.84 -8.25
C LEU A 385 5.96 23.13 -8.47
N LYS A 386 6.83 22.13 -8.30
CA LYS A 386 8.29 22.18 -8.45
C LYS A 386 8.79 21.60 -9.78
N GLY A 387 7.88 21.30 -10.67
CA GLY A 387 8.16 20.81 -12.02
C GLY A 387 7.22 19.71 -12.44
N SER A 388 7.12 19.51 -13.73
CA SER A 388 6.32 18.43 -14.32
C SER A 388 6.95 18.00 -15.64
N PHE A 389 6.71 16.74 -16.01
CA PHE A 389 7.14 16.22 -17.31
C PHE A 389 6.19 15.13 -17.79
N LYS A 390 6.22 14.86 -19.09
CA LYS A 390 5.48 13.75 -19.69
C LYS A 390 6.35 12.50 -19.70
N LEU A 391 5.78 11.37 -19.28
CA LEU A 391 6.48 10.08 -19.34
C LEU A 391 6.88 9.73 -20.77
N ALA A 392 8.05 9.12 -20.94
CA ALA A 392 8.56 8.65 -22.21
C ALA A 392 7.70 7.56 -22.88
N SER A 393 6.74 6.99 -22.15
CA SER A 393 5.76 6.03 -22.63
C SER A 393 4.44 6.20 -21.89
N VAL A 394 3.34 6.18 -22.64
CA VAL A 394 1.98 6.15 -22.13
C VAL A 394 1.19 5.20 -23.02
N SER A 395 0.89 4.00 -22.55
CA SER A 395 0.35 2.93 -23.40
C SER A 395 -0.99 2.34 -22.94
N GLY A 396 -1.66 2.97 -21.99
CA GLY A 396 -2.97 2.49 -21.52
C GLY A 396 -3.35 3.08 -20.17
N PRO A 397 -4.29 2.45 -19.43
CA PRO A 397 -4.60 2.87 -18.07
C PRO A 397 -3.35 2.91 -17.21
N SER A 398 -3.14 3.99 -16.48
CA SER A 398 -1.89 4.34 -15.81
C SER A 398 -2.09 4.39 -14.28
N TRP A 399 -2.53 3.28 -13.70
CA TRP A 399 -2.89 3.17 -12.28
C TRP A 399 -1.77 2.74 -11.33
N PRO A 400 -0.68 2.06 -11.76
CA PRO A 400 0.40 1.72 -10.83
C PRO A 400 0.95 2.94 -10.11
N HIS A 401 1.18 2.82 -8.80
CA HIS A 401 1.79 3.91 -8.04
C HIS A 401 3.27 4.07 -8.40
N PRO A 402 3.80 5.30 -8.42
CA PRO A 402 5.24 5.53 -8.51
C PRO A 402 5.96 4.94 -7.29
N VAL A 403 7.23 4.60 -7.46
CA VAL A 403 8.08 4.12 -6.36
C VAL A 403 9.38 4.92 -6.35
N VAL A 404 9.74 5.46 -5.18
CA VAL A 404 11.00 6.17 -4.96
C VAL A 404 11.88 5.34 -4.03
N SER A 405 12.98 4.82 -4.57
CA SER A 405 13.88 3.89 -3.88
C SER A 405 15.29 3.99 -4.44
N ASP A 406 16.29 4.08 -3.58
CA ASP A 406 17.71 4.22 -3.88
C ASP A 406 18.04 5.35 -4.86
N GLY A 407 17.46 6.54 -4.64
CA GLY A 407 17.63 7.72 -5.49
C GLY A 407 17.04 7.57 -6.89
N ARG A 408 16.17 6.60 -7.09
CA ARG A 408 15.48 6.30 -8.35
C ARG A 408 13.98 6.45 -8.22
N LEU A 409 13.36 6.93 -9.29
CA LEU A 409 11.91 6.93 -9.48
C LEU A 409 11.55 5.87 -10.50
N TYR A 410 10.86 4.83 -10.06
CA TYR A 410 10.38 3.74 -10.91
C TYR A 410 8.92 3.98 -11.27
N ILE A 411 8.62 3.90 -12.57
CA ILE A 411 7.26 4.03 -13.12
C ILE A 411 6.97 2.82 -13.98
N ARG A 412 5.90 2.11 -13.65
CA ARG A 412 5.34 1.05 -14.48
C ARG A 412 4.26 1.64 -15.38
N ASP A 413 4.34 1.40 -16.70
CA ASP A 413 3.32 1.76 -17.68
C ASP A 413 3.08 0.59 -18.63
N GLN A 414 2.09 -0.24 -18.30
CA GLN A 414 1.75 -1.46 -19.03
C GLN A 414 3.01 -2.33 -19.24
N ASP A 415 3.41 -2.63 -20.47
CA ASP A 415 4.61 -3.40 -20.80
C ASP A 415 5.93 -2.59 -20.72
N ASN A 416 5.91 -1.40 -20.12
CA ASN A 416 7.11 -0.60 -19.93
C ASN A 416 7.43 -0.44 -18.44
N LEU A 417 8.70 -0.50 -18.12
CA LEU A 417 9.27 -0.09 -16.84
C LEU A 417 10.29 1.01 -17.09
N LEU A 418 10.06 2.18 -16.49
CA LEU A 418 10.91 3.36 -16.60
C LEU A 418 11.59 3.64 -15.26
N CYS A 419 12.86 4.01 -15.31
CA CYS A 419 13.65 4.39 -14.14
C CYS A 419 14.30 5.75 -14.40
N TYR A 420 13.99 6.72 -13.54
CA TYR A 420 14.57 8.06 -13.58
C TYR A 420 15.52 8.25 -12.42
N ASP A 421 16.62 8.99 -12.64
CA ASP A 421 17.53 9.41 -11.58
C ASP A 421 17.00 10.69 -10.93
N VAL A 422 16.60 10.59 -9.66
CA VAL A 422 16.03 11.73 -8.91
C VAL A 422 16.97 12.28 -7.83
N ARG A 423 18.22 11.86 -7.82
CA ARG A 423 19.24 12.36 -6.87
C ARG A 423 19.61 13.80 -7.18
N ALA A 424 19.67 14.64 -6.15
CA ALA A 424 20.35 15.92 -6.26
C ALA A 424 21.85 15.69 -6.51
N LYS A 425 22.41 16.49 -7.43
CA LYS A 425 23.85 16.47 -7.71
C LYS A 425 24.59 17.37 -6.75
#